data_f85ad666e1ed454016c80bf70bb44e31
#
_entry.id   f85ad666e1ed454016c80bf70bb44e31
#
_cell.length_a   1.000
_cell.length_b   1.000
_cell.length_c   1.000
_cell.angle_alpha   90.00
_cell.angle_beta   90.00
_cell.angle_gamma   90.00
#
_symmetry.space_group_name_H-M   'P 1'
#
loop_
_entity.id
_entity.type
_entity.pdbx_description
1 polymer ?
#
loop_
_entity_poly.entity_id
_entity_poly.type
_entity_poly.pdbx_seq_one_letter_code
_entity_poly.pdbx_strand_id
1 'polypeptide(L)'
;MPDTAAPRSFLEPLDAQAFAQLFHEAHTTRRWSDRPVADSLLRQAYDLAKMGPTSGNCQPLRIVFVRSTEAKEKLKPCLSRGNVEQTMAAPATAIMAFDTEFYEHLPRLYPREDARSWFAGKPEAIKYNGELNGDLQAGYFILAARSLGLACGPMGGFDRAKTDQAFFEGTDWGKTWRSRFLCNLGYPGEGGTRPRDPRFSFDEACRIL
;
A
#
# COMPACT_ATOMS: atom_id res chain seq x y z
N MET A 1 -27.29 11.53 27.30
CA MET A 1 -27.98 10.64 26.37
C MET A 1 -27.02 10.39 25.22
N PRO A 2 -26.50 9.21 24.98
CA PRO A 2 -25.73 8.95 23.78
C PRO A 2 -26.68 9.03 22.59
N ASP A 3 -26.29 9.83 21.61
CA ASP A 3 -26.98 9.99 20.34
C ASP A 3 -26.95 8.64 19.60
N THR A 4 -28.08 7.92 19.61
CA THR A 4 -28.25 6.68 18.84
C THR A 4 -28.57 7.05 17.41
N ALA A 5 -27.57 7.58 16.67
CA ALA A 5 -27.68 7.68 15.23
C ALA A 5 -27.98 6.28 14.67
N ALA A 6 -29.03 6.16 13.87
CA ALA A 6 -29.36 4.89 13.19
C ALA A 6 -28.12 4.41 12.41
N PRO A 7 -27.85 3.10 12.36
CA PRO A 7 -26.72 2.57 11.61
C PRO A 7 -26.86 3.04 10.15
N ARG A 8 -25.83 3.73 9.63
CA ARG A 8 -25.79 4.15 8.23
C ARG A 8 -25.95 2.91 7.34
N SER A 9 -26.79 3.02 6.34
CA SER A 9 -26.85 2.02 5.29
C SER A 9 -25.48 1.94 4.61
N PHE A 10 -24.89 0.73 4.49
CA PHE A 10 -23.63 0.51 3.78
C PHE A 10 -23.70 0.87 2.29
N LEU A 11 -24.87 1.18 1.77
CA LEU A 11 -25.13 1.48 0.36
C LEU A 11 -25.30 2.96 0.10
N GLU A 12 -25.22 3.82 1.12
CA GLU A 12 -25.25 5.25 0.92
C GLU A 12 -23.87 5.78 0.50
N PRO A 13 -23.82 6.74 -0.46
CA PRO A 13 -22.57 7.38 -0.83
C PRO A 13 -21.91 8.05 0.37
N LEU A 14 -20.57 8.08 0.36
CA LEU A 14 -19.80 8.90 1.29
C LEU A 14 -20.12 10.39 1.05
N ASP A 15 -19.94 11.20 2.07
CA ASP A 15 -20.13 12.65 1.97
C ASP A 15 -19.00 13.32 1.14
N ALA A 16 -19.21 14.57 0.78
CA ALA A 16 -18.27 15.35 -0.04
C ALA A 16 -16.88 15.49 0.64
N GLN A 17 -16.85 15.57 1.97
CA GLN A 17 -15.59 15.67 2.73
C GLN A 17 -14.77 14.39 2.60
N ALA A 18 -15.39 13.24 2.70
CA ALA A 18 -14.71 11.95 2.52
C ALA A 18 -14.20 11.81 1.07
N PHE A 19 -14.98 12.20 0.06
CA PHE A 19 -14.49 12.21 -1.33
C PHE A 19 -13.33 13.17 -1.54
N ALA A 20 -13.36 14.36 -0.96
CA ALA A 20 -12.24 15.29 -1.01
C ALA A 20 -10.98 14.65 -0.41
N GLN A 21 -11.06 14.12 0.80
CA GLN A 21 -9.92 13.52 1.51
C GLN A 21 -9.34 12.31 0.78
N LEU A 22 -10.18 11.43 0.24
CA LEU A 22 -9.72 10.19 -0.41
C LEU A 22 -9.21 10.42 -1.84
N PHE A 23 -9.83 11.38 -2.59
CA PHE A 23 -9.63 11.50 -4.03
C PHE A 23 -9.33 12.92 -4.50
N HIS A 24 -10.28 13.89 -4.27
CA HIS A 24 -10.20 15.18 -4.95
C HIS A 24 -9.05 16.06 -4.46
N GLU A 25 -8.80 16.08 -3.15
CA GLU A 25 -7.72 16.85 -2.54
C GLU A 25 -6.49 15.99 -2.20
N ALA A 26 -6.57 14.69 -2.45
CA ALA A 26 -5.46 13.80 -2.21
C ALA A 26 -4.39 13.93 -3.30
N HIS A 27 -3.17 14.30 -2.93
CA HIS A 27 -2.01 14.43 -3.81
C HIS A 27 -0.86 13.51 -3.38
N THR A 28 0.03 13.20 -4.31
CA THR A 28 1.33 12.62 -3.97
C THR A 28 2.15 13.65 -3.20
N THR A 29 2.46 13.35 -1.93
CA THR A 29 3.23 14.23 -1.04
C THR A 29 4.71 13.98 -1.20
N ARG A 30 5.51 15.06 -1.31
CA ARG A 30 6.96 15.03 -1.52
C ARG A 30 7.75 15.75 -0.44
N ARG A 31 7.12 16.65 0.32
CA ARG A 31 7.69 17.34 1.48
C ARG A 31 6.85 17.04 2.69
N TRP A 32 7.50 16.79 3.79
CA TRP A 32 6.87 16.25 4.99
C TRP A 32 7.06 17.22 6.16
N SER A 33 6.08 17.27 7.04
CA SER A 33 6.24 17.89 8.33
C SER A 33 6.98 16.95 9.28
N ASP A 34 7.51 17.49 10.37
CA ASP A 34 8.21 16.71 11.41
C ASP A 34 7.29 15.88 12.30
N ARG A 35 5.97 15.94 12.05
CA ARG A 35 4.99 15.19 12.84
C ARG A 35 5.19 13.69 12.64
N PRO A 36 5.43 12.93 13.73
CA PRO A 36 5.64 11.49 13.63
C PRO A 36 4.36 10.75 13.28
N VAL A 37 4.49 9.61 12.60
CA VAL A 37 3.40 8.66 12.37
C VAL A 37 3.43 7.61 13.46
N ALA A 38 2.34 7.45 14.20
CA ALA A 38 2.23 6.46 15.26
C ALA A 38 2.11 5.04 14.70
N ASP A 39 2.68 4.05 15.39
CA ASP A 39 2.56 2.63 15.01
C ASP A 39 1.11 2.15 14.97
N SER A 40 0.29 2.63 15.88
CA SER A 40 -1.15 2.33 15.93
C SER A 40 -1.86 2.76 14.65
N LEU A 41 -1.45 3.89 14.05
CA LEU A 41 -2.04 4.39 12.82
C LEU A 41 -1.66 3.53 11.61
N LEU A 42 -0.40 3.05 11.56
CA LEU A 42 0.04 2.11 10.52
C LEU A 42 -0.70 0.76 10.63
N ARG A 43 -0.94 0.28 11.85
CA ARG A 43 -1.74 -0.93 12.10
C ARG A 43 -3.18 -0.75 11.66
N GLN A 44 -3.82 0.36 12.01
CA GLN A 44 -5.19 0.68 11.59
C GLN A 44 -5.30 0.76 10.06
N ALA A 45 -4.33 1.38 9.39
CA ALA A 45 -4.32 1.43 7.92
C ALA A 45 -4.27 0.02 7.29
N TYR A 46 -3.46 -0.88 7.86
CA TYR A 46 -3.43 -2.27 7.41
C TYR A 46 -4.73 -3.01 7.73
N ASP A 47 -5.31 -2.81 8.93
CA ASP A 47 -6.55 -3.47 9.35
C ASP A 47 -7.73 -3.09 8.46
N LEU A 48 -7.79 -1.86 7.96
CA LEU A 48 -8.75 -1.43 6.95
C LEU A 48 -8.44 -2.03 5.57
N ALA A 49 -7.18 -1.94 5.13
CA ALA A 49 -6.76 -2.40 3.81
C ALA A 49 -6.98 -3.91 3.59
N LYS A 50 -6.73 -4.73 4.61
CA LYS A 50 -6.91 -6.19 4.54
C LYS A 50 -8.36 -6.63 4.32
N MET A 51 -9.34 -5.73 4.51
CA MET A 51 -10.76 -6.01 4.28
C MET A 51 -11.13 -5.93 2.79
N GLY A 52 -10.27 -5.34 1.95
CA GLY A 52 -10.47 -5.32 0.51
C GLY A 52 -10.37 -6.73 -0.11
N PRO A 53 -11.22 -7.05 -1.10
CA PRO A 53 -11.25 -8.38 -1.71
C PRO A 53 -9.98 -8.68 -2.52
N THR A 54 -9.61 -9.97 -2.56
CA THR A 54 -8.59 -10.53 -3.44
C THR A 54 -9.07 -11.84 -4.04
N SER A 55 -8.48 -12.27 -5.15
CA SER A 55 -8.81 -13.54 -5.81
C SER A 55 -8.64 -14.71 -4.83
N GLY A 56 -9.72 -15.47 -4.59
CA GLY A 56 -9.69 -16.59 -3.64
C GLY A 56 -9.20 -16.19 -2.24
N ASN A 57 -9.39 -14.93 -1.84
CA ASN A 57 -8.90 -14.38 -0.56
C ASN A 57 -7.40 -14.63 -0.32
N CYS A 58 -6.59 -14.57 -1.38
CA CYS A 58 -5.18 -14.98 -1.34
C CYS A 58 -4.24 -14.02 -0.58
N GLN A 59 -4.62 -12.78 -0.41
CA GLN A 59 -3.96 -11.77 0.44
C GLN A 59 -2.42 -11.78 0.39
N PRO A 60 -1.82 -11.61 -0.79
CA PRO A 60 -0.36 -11.71 -0.93
C PRO A 60 0.41 -10.50 -0.41
N LEU A 61 -0.23 -9.37 -0.15
CA LEU A 61 0.44 -8.13 0.29
C LEU A 61 1.26 -8.37 1.55
N ARG A 62 2.49 -7.87 1.52
CA ARG A 62 3.40 -7.74 2.67
C ARG A 62 3.92 -6.32 2.72
N ILE A 63 4.07 -5.78 3.93
CA ILE A 63 4.52 -4.39 4.12
C ILE A 63 5.62 -4.35 5.17
N VAL A 64 6.74 -3.69 4.84
CA VAL A 64 7.77 -3.33 5.81
C VAL A 64 7.79 -1.82 5.98
N PHE A 65 7.60 -1.36 7.21
CA PHE A 65 7.65 0.06 7.53
C PHE A 65 9.07 0.47 7.97
N VAL A 66 9.73 1.27 7.16
CA VAL A 66 11.06 1.84 7.38
C VAL A 66 10.89 3.19 8.07
N ARG A 67 11.37 3.34 9.32
CA ARG A 67 11.17 4.54 10.14
C ARG A 67 12.44 5.02 10.83
N SER A 68 13.24 4.11 11.41
CA SER A 68 14.47 4.50 12.09
C SER A 68 15.48 5.09 11.10
N THR A 69 16.34 5.96 11.61
CA THR A 69 17.44 6.53 10.83
C THR A 69 18.30 5.44 10.19
N GLU A 70 18.62 4.39 10.96
CA GLU A 70 19.39 3.24 10.46
C GLU A 70 18.69 2.56 9.29
N ALA A 71 17.39 2.25 9.42
CA ALA A 71 16.63 1.62 8.36
C ALA A 71 16.48 2.53 7.11
N LYS A 72 16.38 3.85 7.32
CA LYS A 72 16.37 4.84 6.24
C LYS A 72 17.72 4.88 5.51
N GLU A 73 18.84 4.91 6.24
CA GLU A 73 20.18 4.86 5.62
C GLU A 73 20.42 3.54 4.87
N LYS A 74 19.86 2.44 5.34
CA LYS A 74 19.88 1.15 4.65
C LYS A 74 19.06 1.16 3.35
N LEU A 75 17.93 1.91 3.31
CA LEU A 75 17.08 2.06 2.13
C LEU A 75 17.67 3.01 1.10
N LYS A 76 18.40 4.05 1.54
CA LYS A 76 18.92 5.15 0.72
C LYS A 76 19.66 4.70 -0.55
N PRO A 77 20.62 3.74 -0.50
CA PRO A 77 21.34 3.28 -1.71
C PRO A 77 20.46 2.51 -2.70
N CYS A 78 19.25 2.11 -2.30
CA CYS A 78 18.29 1.46 -3.17
C CYS A 78 17.44 2.46 -3.97
N LEU A 79 17.43 3.75 -3.59
CA LEU A 79 16.56 4.76 -4.17
C LEU A 79 17.14 5.35 -5.46
N SER A 80 16.28 5.59 -6.45
CA SER A 80 16.63 6.48 -7.56
C SER A 80 16.87 7.90 -7.05
N ARG A 81 17.83 8.61 -7.65
CA ARG A 81 18.29 9.94 -7.23
C ARG A 81 17.16 10.92 -6.90
N GLY A 82 16.09 10.95 -7.72
CA GLY A 82 14.96 11.87 -7.54
C GLY A 82 14.03 11.52 -6.36
N ASN A 83 14.21 10.35 -5.74
CA ASN A 83 13.38 9.91 -4.61
C ASN A 83 14.12 9.98 -3.26
N VAL A 84 15.42 10.25 -3.25
CA VAL A 84 16.23 10.22 -2.03
C VAL A 84 15.74 11.25 -1.02
N GLU A 85 15.69 12.53 -1.39
CA GLU A 85 15.34 13.63 -0.50
C GLU A 85 13.96 13.39 0.17
N GLN A 86 12.93 13.15 -0.64
CA GLN A 86 11.57 12.96 -0.14
C GLN A 86 11.40 11.71 0.73
N THR A 87 12.19 10.65 0.48
CA THR A 87 12.13 9.40 1.25
C THR A 87 12.88 9.54 2.57
N MET A 88 14.04 10.18 2.56
CA MET A 88 14.81 10.39 3.80
C MET A 88 14.07 11.32 4.77
N ALA A 89 13.35 12.33 4.25
CA ALA A 89 12.57 13.28 5.05
C ALA A 89 11.21 12.71 5.54
N ALA A 90 10.66 11.67 4.91
CA ALA A 90 9.37 11.13 5.30
C ALA A 90 9.39 10.48 6.69
N PRO A 91 8.38 10.69 7.56
CA PRO A 91 8.31 10.05 8.88
C PRO A 91 8.30 8.52 8.82
N ALA A 92 7.70 7.95 7.78
CA ALA A 92 7.72 6.52 7.51
C ALA A 92 7.76 6.25 6.00
N THR A 93 8.35 5.13 5.60
CA THR A 93 8.28 4.60 4.22
C THR A 93 7.83 3.16 4.28
N ALA A 94 6.75 2.84 3.60
CA ALA A 94 6.29 1.46 3.42
C ALA A 94 6.96 0.86 2.19
N ILE A 95 7.65 -0.27 2.34
CA ILE A 95 8.05 -1.14 1.24
C ILE A 95 6.87 -2.06 0.99
N MET A 96 6.15 -1.83 -0.11
CA MET A 96 5.06 -2.68 -0.56
C MET A 96 5.65 -3.87 -1.30
N ALA A 97 5.35 -5.06 -0.83
CA ALA A 97 5.84 -6.32 -1.37
C ALA A 97 4.69 -7.31 -1.51
N PHE A 98 4.91 -8.37 -2.26
CA PHE A 98 4.04 -9.54 -2.24
C PHE A 98 4.83 -10.79 -1.85
N ASP A 99 4.14 -11.74 -1.26
CA ASP A 99 4.66 -13.04 -0.89
C ASP A 99 4.54 -14.01 -2.08
N THR A 100 5.62 -14.57 -2.55
CA THR A 100 5.62 -15.57 -3.63
C THR A 100 5.06 -16.92 -3.20
N GLU A 101 4.94 -17.15 -1.90
CA GLU A 101 4.35 -18.35 -1.31
C GLU A 101 2.98 -18.08 -0.66
N PHE A 102 2.28 -17.01 -1.08
CA PHE A 102 0.97 -16.65 -0.56
C PHE A 102 -0.02 -17.84 -0.57
N TYR A 103 0.12 -18.73 -1.53
CA TYR A 103 -0.77 -19.87 -1.72
C TYR A 103 -0.65 -20.91 -0.59
N GLU A 104 0.47 -20.94 0.13
CA GLU A 104 0.61 -21.80 1.30
C GLU A 104 -0.31 -21.40 2.46
N HIS A 105 -0.84 -20.17 2.44
CA HIS A 105 -1.79 -19.69 3.42
C HIS A 105 -3.27 -19.97 3.05
N LEU A 106 -3.54 -20.40 1.82
CA LEU A 106 -4.92 -20.63 1.32
C LEU A 106 -5.70 -21.67 2.12
N PRO A 107 -5.11 -22.76 2.64
CA PRO A 107 -5.87 -23.67 3.49
C PRO A 107 -6.52 -23.00 4.71
N ARG A 108 -5.92 -21.90 5.21
CA ARG A 108 -6.47 -21.08 6.28
C ARG A 108 -7.34 -19.93 5.78
N LEU A 109 -6.93 -19.26 4.69
CA LEU A 109 -7.59 -18.05 4.19
C LEU A 109 -8.81 -18.36 3.31
N TYR A 110 -8.83 -19.51 2.66
CA TYR A 110 -9.90 -19.98 1.79
C TYR A 110 -10.18 -21.46 2.01
N PRO A 111 -10.75 -21.86 3.18
CA PRO A 111 -10.88 -23.26 3.60
C PRO A 111 -12.01 -24.04 2.90
N ARG A 112 -12.68 -23.44 1.89
CA ARG A 112 -13.86 -24.04 1.25
C ARG A 112 -13.51 -25.14 0.26
N GLU A 113 -12.29 -25.12 -0.26
CA GLU A 113 -11.77 -26.07 -1.25
C GLU A 113 -10.23 -26.04 -1.25
N ASP A 114 -9.58 -26.97 -1.96
CA ASP A 114 -8.10 -26.99 -2.09
C ASP A 114 -7.60 -25.92 -3.06
N ALA A 115 -7.73 -24.65 -2.66
CA ALA A 115 -7.26 -23.53 -3.45
C ALA A 115 -5.71 -23.46 -3.55
N ARG A 116 -4.97 -24.13 -2.66
CA ARG A 116 -3.52 -24.24 -2.77
C ARG A 116 -3.10 -24.90 -4.08
N SER A 117 -3.83 -25.94 -4.52
CA SER A 117 -3.56 -26.65 -5.77
C SER A 117 -3.71 -25.81 -7.03
N TRP A 118 -4.40 -24.67 -6.95
CA TRP A 118 -4.51 -23.74 -8.08
C TRP A 118 -3.17 -23.12 -8.46
N PHE A 119 -2.24 -23.02 -7.50
CA PHE A 119 -0.96 -22.31 -7.62
C PHE A 119 0.25 -23.24 -7.46
N ALA A 120 0.21 -24.22 -6.58
CA ALA A 120 1.33 -25.10 -6.30
C ALA A 120 1.94 -25.69 -7.58
N GLY A 121 3.24 -25.47 -7.79
CA GLY A 121 3.96 -25.91 -8.99
C GLY A 121 3.71 -25.08 -10.27
N LYS A 122 3.01 -23.94 -10.18
CA LYS A 122 2.66 -23.10 -11.33
C LYS A 122 3.27 -21.69 -11.20
N PRO A 123 4.56 -21.51 -11.47
CA PRO A 123 5.29 -20.26 -11.19
C PRO A 123 4.67 -19.01 -11.85
N GLU A 124 4.17 -19.11 -13.08
CA GLU A 124 3.54 -18.00 -13.78
C GLU A 124 2.22 -17.57 -13.11
N ALA A 125 1.40 -18.53 -12.68
CA ALA A 125 0.17 -18.24 -11.95
C ALA A 125 0.46 -17.61 -10.57
N ILE A 126 1.48 -18.08 -9.88
CA ILE A 126 1.94 -17.53 -8.61
C ILE A 126 2.37 -16.08 -8.81
N LYS A 127 3.25 -15.82 -9.77
CA LYS A 127 3.74 -14.48 -10.06
C LYS A 127 2.59 -13.54 -10.43
N TYR A 128 1.76 -13.93 -11.41
CA TYR A 128 0.64 -13.10 -11.87
C TYR A 128 -0.33 -12.74 -10.75
N ASN A 129 -0.79 -13.74 -9.99
CA ASN A 129 -1.77 -13.48 -8.93
C ASN A 129 -1.16 -12.78 -7.71
N GLY A 130 0.09 -13.09 -7.38
CA GLY A 130 0.82 -12.41 -6.32
C GLY A 130 1.00 -10.93 -6.60
N GLU A 131 1.44 -10.58 -7.81
CA GLU A 131 1.61 -9.19 -8.25
C GLU A 131 0.27 -8.46 -8.34
N LEU A 132 -0.71 -9.01 -9.06
CA LEU A 132 -2.03 -8.40 -9.25
C LEU A 132 -2.73 -8.12 -7.93
N ASN A 133 -2.85 -9.12 -7.07
CA ASN A 133 -3.58 -8.98 -5.81
C ASN A 133 -2.76 -8.20 -4.76
N GLY A 134 -1.44 -8.27 -4.80
CA GLY A 134 -0.56 -7.45 -3.97
C GLY A 134 -0.70 -5.96 -4.30
N ASP A 135 -0.67 -5.61 -5.59
CA ASP A 135 -0.85 -4.23 -6.05
C ASP A 135 -2.27 -3.71 -5.76
N LEU A 136 -3.30 -4.57 -5.90
CA LEU A 136 -4.69 -4.26 -5.54
C LEU A 136 -4.81 -3.93 -4.04
N GLN A 137 -4.27 -4.78 -3.17
CA GLN A 137 -4.26 -4.54 -1.72
C GLN A 137 -3.45 -3.30 -1.32
N ALA A 138 -2.34 -3.02 -2.02
CA ALA A 138 -1.56 -1.81 -1.78
C ALA A 138 -2.34 -0.54 -2.18
N GLY A 139 -3.19 -0.60 -3.21
CA GLY A 139 -4.17 0.45 -3.53
C GLY A 139 -5.16 0.67 -2.37
N TYR A 140 -5.72 -0.40 -1.80
CA TYR A 140 -6.58 -0.31 -0.62
C TYR A 140 -5.83 0.32 0.57
N PHE A 141 -4.56 -0.04 0.78
CA PHE A 141 -3.75 0.54 1.84
C PHE A 141 -3.56 2.05 1.68
N ILE A 142 -3.33 2.55 0.46
CA ILE A 142 -3.22 3.99 0.20
C ILE A 142 -4.54 4.70 0.56
N LEU A 143 -5.69 4.15 0.17
CA LEU A 143 -6.99 4.71 0.52
C LEU A 143 -7.25 4.64 2.03
N ALA A 144 -6.91 3.54 2.68
CA ALA A 144 -7.01 3.38 4.12
C ALA A 144 -6.12 4.38 4.88
N ALA A 145 -4.87 4.57 4.44
CA ALA A 145 -3.97 5.56 5.03
C ALA A 145 -4.54 6.98 4.90
N ARG A 146 -5.08 7.34 3.73
CA ARG A 146 -5.75 8.62 3.49
C ARG A 146 -6.99 8.81 4.37
N SER A 147 -7.82 7.77 4.52
CA SER A 147 -9.01 7.84 5.38
C SER A 147 -8.67 8.13 6.85
N LEU A 148 -7.47 7.75 7.27
CA LEU A 148 -6.90 8.01 8.60
C LEU A 148 -6.12 9.34 8.68
N GLY A 149 -6.16 10.18 7.64
CA GLY A 149 -5.50 11.47 7.61
C GLY A 149 -4.00 11.43 7.30
N LEU A 150 -3.46 10.30 6.82
CA LEU A 150 -2.08 10.22 6.34
C LEU A 150 -2.00 10.65 4.87
N ALA A 151 -1.02 11.48 4.57
CA ALA A 151 -0.62 11.72 3.19
C ALA A 151 0.28 10.57 2.70
N CYS A 152 0.17 10.28 1.40
CA CYS A 152 0.90 9.21 0.73
C CYS A 152 1.78 9.75 -0.40
N GLY A 153 2.97 9.19 -0.53
CA GLY A 153 3.90 9.44 -1.64
C GLY A 153 4.33 8.13 -2.29
N PRO A 154 3.46 7.47 -3.09
CA PRO A 154 3.83 6.25 -3.79
C PRO A 154 4.87 6.53 -4.88
N MET A 155 5.84 5.61 -5.05
CA MET A 155 6.92 5.75 -6.02
C MET A 155 7.44 4.38 -6.49
N GLY A 156 7.77 4.31 -7.81
CA GLY A 156 8.39 3.14 -8.44
C GLY A 156 9.90 3.28 -8.68
N GLY A 157 10.46 4.47 -8.43
CA GLY A 157 11.87 4.76 -8.72
C GLY A 157 12.81 4.27 -7.62
N PHE A 158 13.10 2.97 -7.59
CA PHE A 158 14.07 2.32 -6.71
C PHE A 158 14.55 1.00 -7.33
N ASP A 159 15.64 0.47 -6.82
CA ASP A 159 16.20 -0.82 -7.20
C ASP A 159 15.56 -1.93 -6.33
N ARG A 160 14.67 -2.72 -6.94
CA ARG A 160 13.95 -3.80 -6.26
C ARG A 160 14.90 -4.88 -5.73
N ALA A 161 15.85 -5.31 -6.54
CA ALA A 161 16.78 -6.38 -6.15
C ALA A 161 17.62 -5.97 -4.94
N LYS A 162 18.16 -4.76 -4.94
CA LYS A 162 18.88 -4.22 -3.78
C LYS A 162 17.99 -4.06 -2.55
N THR A 163 16.73 -3.68 -2.74
CA THR A 163 15.78 -3.54 -1.63
C THR A 163 15.44 -4.91 -1.04
N ASP A 164 15.18 -5.91 -1.88
CA ASP A 164 14.91 -7.28 -1.45
C ASP A 164 16.12 -7.85 -0.71
N GLN A 165 17.33 -7.66 -1.23
CA GLN A 165 18.57 -8.05 -0.57
C GLN A 165 18.73 -7.35 0.79
N ALA A 166 18.50 -6.05 0.83
CA ALA A 166 18.69 -5.28 2.07
C ALA A 166 17.67 -5.62 3.15
N PHE A 167 16.40 -5.83 2.81
CA PHE A 167 15.32 -5.91 3.79
C PHE A 167 14.71 -7.30 3.96
N PHE A 168 14.83 -8.19 3.00
CA PHE A 168 14.16 -9.50 3.01
C PHE A 168 15.13 -10.66 3.08
N GLU A 169 16.21 -10.65 2.30
CA GLU A 169 17.23 -11.71 2.34
C GLU A 169 17.86 -11.82 3.73
N GLY A 170 18.04 -13.07 4.19
CA GLY A 170 18.61 -13.35 5.51
C GLY A 170 17.64 -13.19 6.68
N THR A 171 16.36 -12.83 6.42
CA THR A 171 15.31 -12.83 7.44
C THR A 171 14.46 -14.10 7.36
N ASP A 172 13.91 -14.57 8.49
CA ASP A 172 13.06 -15.77 8.50
C ASP A 172 11.66 -15.49 7.93
N TRP A 173 11.24 -14.21 7.90
CA TRP A 173 9.91 -13.79 7.52
C TRP A 173 9.82 -13.24 6.08
N GLY A 174 10.92 -12.84 5.46
CA GLY A 174 10.93 -12.13 4.18
C GLY A 174 11.52 -12.90 3.00
N LYS A 175 11.95 -14.14 3.17
CA LYS A 175 12.62 -14.95 2.11
C LYS A 175 11.82 -15.02 0.82
N THR A 176 10.49 -15.11 0.95
CA THR A 176 9.56 -15.26 -0.17
C THR A 176 8.97 -13.92 -0.64
N TRP A 177 9.34 -12.80 0.02
CA TRP A 177 8.78 -11.49 -0.32
C TRP A 177 9.53 -10.83 -1.47
N ARG A 178 8.79 -10.12 -2.32
CA ARG A 178 9.35 -9.36 -3.46
C ARG A 178 8.75 -7.97 -3.47
N SER A 179 9.60 -6.95 -3.45
CA SER A 179 9.18 -5.56 -3.45
C SER A 179 8.53 -5.16 -4.78
N ARG A 180 7.49 -4.31 -4.69
CA ARG A 180 6.72 -3.81 -5.82
C ARG A 180 6.93 -2.31 -6.03
N PHE A 181 6.64 -1.53 -5.00
CA PHE A 181 6.85 -0.10 -4.98
C PHE A 181 7.03 0.39 -3.54
N LEU A 182 7.45 1.62 -3.37
CA LEU A 182 7.57 2.27 -2.08
C LEU A 182 6.44 3.29 -1.91
N CYS A 183 6.02 3.51 -0.66
CA CYS A 183 5.07 4.56 -0.33
C CYS A 183 5.54 5.32 0.91
N ASN A 184 5.92 6.58 0.75
CA ASN A 184 6.18 7.45 1.88
C ASN A 184 4.85 7.81 2.56
N LEU A 185 4.87 7.89 3.89
CA LEU A 185 3.72 8.13 4.76
C LEU A 185 4.06 9.21 5.78
N GLY A 186 3.13 10.13 6.00
CA GLY A 186 3.31 11.22 6.95
C GLY A 186 2.25 12.29 6.78
N TYR A 187 2.63 13.51 7.12
CA TYR A 187 1.76 14.68 6.99
C TYR A 187 2.44 15.70 6.07
N PRO A 188 1.69 16.41 5.20
CA PRO A 188 2.29 17.37 4.28
C PRO A 188 3.04 18.48 5.02
N GLY A 189 4.24 18.80 4.53
CA GLY A 189 4.96 20.02 4.85
C GLY A 189 4.62 21.12 3.85
N GLU A 190 5.15 22.31 4.07
CA GLU A 190 4.95 23.45 3.18
C GLU A 190 5.47 23.15 1.77
N GLY A 191 4.65 23.42 0.74
CA GLY A 191 4.95 23.11 -0.66
C GLY A 191 5.09 21.60 -0.94
N GLY A 192 4.49 20.73 -0.10
CA GLY A 192 4.57 19.26 -0.21
C GLY A 192 3.80 18.66 -1.37
N THR A 193 2.88 19.41 -1.98
CA THR A 193 2.06 18.95 -3.10
C THR A 193 2.31 19.79 -4.36
N ARG A 194 1.99 19.23 -5.51
CA ARG A 194 1.99 19.91 -6.80
C ARG A 194 0.57 20.01 -7.35
N PRO A 195 0.28 20.93 -8.27
CA PRO A 195 -0.97 20.92 -9.01
C PRO A 195 -1.23 19.54 -9.60
N ARG A 196 -2.49 19.16 -9.72
CA ARG A 196 -2.89 17.87 -10.27
C ARG A 196 -2.64 17.87 -11.78
N ASP A 197 -1.91 16.85 -12.23
CA ASP A 197 -1.78 16.57 -13.66
C ASP A 197 -3.14 16.11 -14.24
N PRO A 198 -3.37 16.27 -15.57
CA PRO A 198 -4.59 15.82 -16.23
C PRO A 198 -4.91 14.36 -15.98
N ARG A 199 -6.18 14.00 -16.10
CA ARG A 199 -6.69 12.63 -16.11
C ARG A 199 -7.49 12.43 -17.38
N PHE A 200 -7.55 11.19 -17.83
CA PHE A 200 -8.45 10.83 -18.92
C PHE A 200 -9.90 11.13 -18.53
N SER A 201 -10.69 11.61 -19.48
CA SER A 201 -12.13 11.66 -19.35
C SER A 201 -12.72 10.24 -19.31
N PHE A 202 -13.99 10.13 -18.89
CA PHE A 202 -14.69 8.85 -18.91
C PHE A 202 -14.68 8.21 -20.31
N ASP A 203 -14.97 9.02 -21.34
CA ASP A 203 -15.09 8.54 -22.73
C ASP A 203 -13.75 8.13 -23.36
N GLU A 204 -12.62 8.64 -22.84
CA GLU A 204 -11.28 8.17 -23.25
C GLU A 204 -10.93 6.81 -22.62
N ALA A 205 -11.34 6.58 -21.38
CA ALA A 205 -10.92 5.42 -20.60
C ALA A 205 -11.98 4.31 -20.51
N CYS A 206 -13.26 4.63 -20.68
CA CYS A 206 -14.39 3.72 -20.41
C CYS A 206 -15.34 3.60 -21.59
N ARG A 207 -16.12 2.53 -21.61
CA ARG A 207 -17.24 2.30 -22.53
C ARG A 207 -18.40 1.68 -21.76
N ILE A 208 -19.62 2.11 -22.09
CA ILE A 208 -20.87 1.46 -21.68
C ILE A 208 -21.39 0.72 -22.90
N LEU A 209 -21.61 -0.59 -22.79
CA LEU A 209 -22.11 -1.47 -23.88
C LEU A 209 -23.54 -1.89 -23.58
#